data_87f26b94a535c2890e1618dc2fdea071
#
_entry.id   87f26b94a535c2890e1618dc2fdea071
#
_cell.length_a   1.000
_cell.length_b   1.000
_cell.length_c   1.000
_cell.angle_alpha   90.00
_cell.angle_beta   90.00
_cell.angle_gamma   90.00
#
_symmetry.space_group_name_H-M   'P 1'
#
loop_
_entity.id
_entity.type
_entity.pdbx_description
1 polymer ?
#
loop_
_entity_poly.entity_id
_entity_poly.type
_entity_poly.pdbx_seq_one_letter_code
_entity_poly.pdbx_strand_id
1 'polypeptide(L)'
;MELKDKVIAEIKKIYDPEIPVNIYELGLIYDVKIDEQNNVKIKMTLTTPNCPVAESLPKEVKDSIMKVEDVNKVDLALVWDPPWDKSMMSEAAKLELNL
;
A
#
# COMPACT_ATOMS: atom_id res chain seq x y z
N MET A 1 1.61 20.31 -2.94
CA MET A 1 1.81 18.87 -2.74
C MET A 1 1.22 18.12 -3.91
N GLU A 2 2.00 17.28 -4.54
CA GLU A 2 1.54 16.50 -5.68
C GLU A 2 0.53 15.43 -5.25
N LEU A 3 -0.35 15.04 -6.16
CA LEU A 3 -1.37 14.03 -5.87
C LEU A 3 -0.74 12.70 -5.42
N LYS A 4 0.37 12.32 -6.02
CA LYS A 4 1.09 11.11 -5.63
C LYS A 4 1.48 11.15 -4.15
N ASP A 5 1.95 12.30 -3.66
CA ASP A 5 2.33 12.45 -2.26
C ASP A 5 1.12 12.32 -1.33
N LYS A 6 -0.02 12.84 -1.75
CA LYS A 6 -1.27 12.72 -0.99
C LYS A 6 -1.72 11.27 -0.91
N VAL A 7 -1.61 10.54 -2.03
CA VAL A 7 -1.97 9.12 -2.08
C VAL A 7 -1.05 8.31 -1.16
N ILE A 8 0.25 8.55 -1.24
CA ILE A 8 1.21 7.85 -0.38
C ILE A 8 0.95 8.16 1.09
N ALA A 9 0.63 9.42 1.42
CA ALA A 9 0.31 9.80 2.79
C ALA A 9 -0.90 9.03 3.34
N GLU A 10 -1.91 8.82 2.51
CA GLU A 10 -3.06 8.02 2.91
C GLU A 10 -2.69 6.55 3.11
N ILE A 11 -1.86 5.99 2.23
CA ILE A 11 -1.39 4.61 2.37
C ILE A 11 -0.61 4.43 3.67
N LYS A 12 0.19 5.41 4.05
CA LYS A 12 0.98 5.35 5.29
C LYS A 12 0.15 5.35 6.57
N LYS A 13 -1.13 5.65 6.47
CA LYS A 13 -2.05 5.58 7.61
C LYS A 13 -2.63 4.18 7.82
N ILE A 14 -2.40 3.27 6.88
CA ILE A 14 -2.96 1.91 6.91
C ILE A 14 -1.90 0.96 7.44
N TYR A 15 -2.26 0.18 8.45
CA TYR A 15 -1.37 -0.76 9.10
C TYR A 15 -1.83 -2.19 8.85
N ASP A 16 -0.87 -3.09 8.69
CA ASP A 16 -1.16 -4.51 8.70
C ASP A 16 -1.63 -4.90 10.10
N PRO A 17 -2.73 -5.66 10.24
CA PRO A 17 -3.26 -5.98 11.56
C PRO A 17 -2.33 -6.83 12.43
N GLU A 18 -1.38 -7.52 11.83
CA GLU A 18 -0.45 -8.38 12.55
C GLU A 18 0.90 -7.73 12.82
N ILE A 19 1.22 -6.64 12.13
CA ILE A 19 2.54 -6.00 12.20
C ILE A 19 2.34 -4.51 12.49
N PRO A 20 2.97 -3.96 13.55
CA PRO A 20 2.76 -2.56 13.95
C PRO A 20 3.52 -1.55 13.09
N VAL A 21 3.49 -1.76 11.77
CA VAL A 21 4.13 -0.87 10.81
C VAL A 21 3.15 -0.66 9.65
N ASN A 22 3.11 0.56 9.10
CA ASN A 22 2.21 0.82 7.99
C ASN A 22 2.63 0.04 6.74
N ILE A 23 1.66 -0.21 5.86
CA ILE A 23 1.87 -1.08 4.70
C ILE A 23 2.86 -0.51 3.69
N TYR A 24 2.99 0.81 3.63
CA TYR A 24 3.96 1.42 2.72
C TYR A 24 5.39 1.11 3.16
N GLU A 25 5.67 1.28 4.45
CA GLU A 25 6.99 0.99 5.01
C GLU A 25 7.30 -0.52 5.02
N LEU A 26 6.27 -1.36 5.07
CA LEU A 26 6.44 -2.80 4.96
C LEU A 26 6.89 -3.25 3.57
N GLY A 27 6.76 -2.37 2.56
CA GLY A 27 7.09 -2.72 1.19
C GLY A 27 6.00 -3.49 0.47
N LEU A 28 4.76 -3.38 0.93
CA LEU A 28 3.62 -4.05 0.29
C LEU A 28 3.14 -3.31 -0.95
N ILE A 29 3.49 -2.04 -1.10
CA ILE A 29 3.10 -1.25 -2.26
C ILE A 29 4.24 -1.29 -3.26
N TYR A 30 4.02 -1.98 -4.38
CA TYR A 30 5.04 -2.16 -5.40
C TYR A 30 5.10 -1.02 -6.42
N ASP A 31 3.96 -0.41 -6.71
CA ASP A 31 3.92 0.66 -7.69
C ASP A 31 2.73 1.57 -7.45
N VAL A 32 2.92 2.86 -7.67
CA VAL A 32 1.86 3.87 -7.61
C VAL A 32 2.00 4.73 -8.85
N LYS A 33 1.00 4.70 -9.72
CA LYS A 33 0.98 5.49 -10.94
C LYS A 33 -0.27 6.35 -10.98
N ILE A 34 -0.11 7.59 -11.41
CA ILE A 34 -1.22 8.53 -11.56
C ILE A 34 -1.15 9.10 -12.97
N ASP A 35 -2.27 9.01 -13.70
CA ASP A 35 -2.33 9.53 -15.06
C ASP A 35 -2.80 10.98 -15.07
N GLU A 36 -2.92 11.55 -16.27
CA GLU A 36 -3.31 12.95 -16.45
C GLU A 36 -4.74 13.27 -16.00
N GLN A 37 -5.55 12.23 -15.84
CA GLN A 37 -6.94 12.36 -15.43
C GLN A 37 -7.12 12.09 -13.95
N ASN A 38 -6.02 12.00 -13.20
CA ASN A 38 -6.00 11.69 -11.76
C ASN A 38 -6.58 10.32 -11.45
N ASN A 39 -6.45 9.38 -12.38
CA ASN A 39 -6.72 7.96 -12.11
C ASN A 39 -5.48 7.36 -11.47
N VAL A 40 -5.66 6.69 -10.34
CA VAL A 40 -4.57 6.11 -9.56
C VAL A 40 -4.54 4.61 -9.81
N LYS A 41 -3.37 4.10 -10.18
CA LYS A 41 -3.14 2.66 -10.34
C LYS A 41 -2.12 2.22 -9.31
N ILE A 42 -2.47 1.21 -8.54
CA ILE A 42 -1.62 0.70 -7.47
C ILE A 42 -1.40 -0.79 -7.68
N LYS A 43 -0.15 -1.21 -7.56
CA LYS A 43 0.20 -2.62 -7.46
C LYS A 43 0.67 -2.89 -6.05
N MET A 44 0.06 -3.84 -5.38
CA MET A 44 0.44 -4.20 -4.03
C MET A 44 0.44 -5.71 -3.85
N THR A 45 1.08 -6.14 -2.77
CA THR A 45 1.09 -7.54 -2.39
C THR A 45 0.74 -7.65 -0.90
N LEU A 46 0.72 -8.88 -0.41
CA LEU A 46 0.50 -9.17 1.01
C LEU A 46 1.66 -10.04 1.50
N THR A 47 1.83 -10.08 2.82
CA THR A 47 2.93 -10.84 3.43
C THR A 47 2.78 -12.34 3.22
N THR A 48 1.55 -12.81 3.05
CA THR A 48 1.26 -14.22 2.78
C THR A 48 -0.01 -14.35 1.94
N PRO A 49 -0.04 -15.26 0.95
CA PRO A 49 -1.24 -15.46 0.12
C PRO A 49 -2.43 -16.04 0.88
N ASN A 50 -2.19 -16.62 2.05
CA ASN A 50 -3.25 -17.21 2.87
C ASN A 50 -3.70 -16.29 3.99
N CYS A 51 -3.29 -15.02 3.94
CA CYS A 51 -3.67 -14.05 4.97
C CYS A 51 -5.17 -13.76 4.93
N PRO A 52 -5.88 -13.80 6.07
CA PRO A 52 -7.32 -13.49 6.09
C PRO A 52 -7.64 -12.05 5.71
N VAL A 53 -6.64 -11.16 5.68
CA VAL A 53 -6.82 -9.78 5.22
C VAL A 53 -6.67 -9.63 3.70
N ALA A 54 -6.52 -10.73 2.98
CA ALA A 54 -6.32 -10.69 1.52
C ALA A 54 -7.43 -9.96 0.79
N GLU A 55 -8.65 -9.95 1.33
CA GLU A 55 -9.77 -9.25 0.73
C GLU A 55 -10.01 -7.88 1.38
N SER A 56 -9.77 -7.75 2.68
CA SER A 56 -10.09 -6.53 3.42
C SER A 56 -9.01 -5.45 3.28
N LEU A 57 -7.74 -5.81 3.30
CA LEU A 57 -6.66 -4.83 3.24
C LEU A 57 -6.60 -4.08 1.90
N PRO A 58 -6.66 -4.75 0.74
CA PRO A 58 -6.72 -4.03 -0.53
C PRO A 58 -7.93 -3.12 -0.63
N LYS A 59 -9.08 -3.54 -0.13
CA LYS A 59 -10.29 -2.71 -0.13
C LYS A 59 -10.09 -1.47 0.74
N GLU A 60 -9.48 -1.62 1.90
CA GLU A 60 -9.19 -0.50 2.79
C GLU A 60 -8.27 0.51 2.12
N VAL A 61 -7.23 0.04 1.42
CA VAL A 61 -6.33 0.90 0.67
C VAL A 61 -7.09 1.67 -0.40
N LYS A 62 -7.89 0.98 -1.20
CA LYS A 62 -8.67 1.60 -2.26
C LYS A 62 -9.62 2.64 -1.70
N ASP A 63 -10.36 2.30 -0.65
CA ASP A 63 -11.33 3.21 -0.05
C ASP A 63 -10.64 4.45 0.54
N SER A 64 -9.50 4.28 1.18
CA SER A 64 -8.73 5.40 1.75
C SER A 64 -8.24 6.35 0.67
N ILE A 65 -7.76 5.81 -0.45
CA ILE A 65 -7.28 6.64 -1.55
C ILE A 65 -8.44 7.37 -2.23
N MET A 66 -9.60 6.72 -2.35
CA MET A 66 -10.78 7.35 -2.92
C MET A 66 -11.27 8.56 -2.13
N LYS A 67 -10.90 8.65 -0.85
CA LYS A 67 -11.24 9.81 -0.02
C LYS A 67 -10.38 11.03 -0.33
N VAL A 68 -9.30 10.87 -1.06
CA VAL A 68 -8.47 12.00 -1.49
C VAL A 68 -9.26 12.77 -2.55
N GLU A 69 -9.49 14.04 -2.30
CA GLU A 69 -10.39 14.88 -3.09
C GLU A 69 -10.05 14.92 -4.58
N ASP A 70 -8.77 14.95 -4.89
CA ASP A 70 -8.31 15.09 -6.27
C ASP A 70 -8.30 13.78 -7.05
N VAL A 71 -8.54 12.65 -6.39
CA VAL A 71 -8.52 11.34 -7.05
C VAL A 71 -9.82 11.10 -7.80
N ASN A 72 -9.69 10.77 -9.08
CA ASN A 72 -10.84 10.44 -9.93
C ASN A 72 -11.24 8.97 -9.78
N LYS A 73 -10.28 8.06 -9.97
CA LYS A 73 -10.52 6.61 -9.89
C LYS A 73 -9.33 5.94 -9.24
N VAL A 74 -9.56 4.81 -8.59
CA VAL A 74 -8.50 3.95 -8.07
C VAL A 74 -8.64 2.56 -8.67
N ASP A 75 -7.56 2.09 -9.28
CA ASP A 75 -7.44 0.73 -9.79
C ASP A 75 -6.33 0.05 -8.98
N LEU A 76 -6.68 -0.95 -8.20
CA LEU A 76 -5.73 -1.64 -7.35
C LEU A 76 -5.60 -3.09 -7.83
N ALA A 77 -4.37 -3.48 -8.14
CA ALA A 77 -4.04 -4.83 -8.55
C ALA A 77 -3.26 -5.52 -7.44
N LEU A 78 -3.73 -6.68 -7.01
CA LEU A 78 -3.03 -7.51 -6.06
C LEU A 78 -2.13 -8.46 -6.84
N VAL A 79 -0.82 -8.37 -6.57
CA VAL A 79 0.18 -9.16 -7.29
C VAL A 79 1.00 -10.00 -6.30
N TRP A 80 1.47 -11.16 -6.77
CA TRP A 80 2.23 -12.09 -5.94
C TRP A 80 3.65 -12.31 -6.47
N ASP A 81 4.04 -11.58 -7.50
CA ASP A 81 5.35 -11.68 -8.11
C ASP A 81 5.92 -10.26 -8.30
N PRO A 82 7.08 -9.96 -7.73
CA PRO A 82 7.88 -10.86 -6.89
C PRO A 82 7.22 -11.10 -5.52
N PRO A 83 7.47 -12.25 -4.89
CA PRO A 83 6.90 -12.51 -3.56
C PRO A 83 7.50 -11.56 -2.53
N TRP A 84 6.69 -11.16 -1.57
CA TRP A 84 7.14 -10.26 -0.52
C TRP A 84 8.19 -10.92 0.36
N ASP A 85 9.20 -10.15 0.75
CA ASP A 85 10.30 -10.57 1.60
C ASP A 85 10.61 -9.45 2.59
N LYS A 86 11.14 -9.81 3.75
CA LYS A 86 11.53 -8.84 4.78
C LYS A 86 12.54 -7.81 4.27
N SER A 87 13.34 -8.16 3.29
CA SER A 87 14.29 -7.22 2.68
C SER A 87 13.60 -6.05 1.99
N MET A 88 12.34 -6.17 1.69
CA MET A 88 11.54 -5.10 1.05
C MET A 88 11.07 -4.03 2.02
N MET A 89 11.20 -4.28 3.33
CA MET A 89 10.85 -3.28 4.33
C MET A 89 11.80 -2.10 4.28
N SER A 90 11.30 -0.90 4.61
CA SER A 90 12.15 0.25 4.81
C SER A 90 13.03 0.06 6.04
N GLU A 91 14.08 0.86 6.15
CA GLU A 91 14.94 0.81 7.34
C GLU A 91 14.16 1.17 8.60
N ALA A 92 13.24 2.14 8.49
CA ALA A 92 12.40 2.53 9.62
C ALA A 92 11.55 1.35 10.11
N ALA A 93 10.97 0.57 9.17
CA ALA A 93 10.17 -0.60 9.51
C ALA A 93 11.02 -1.67 10.19
N LYS A 94 12.22 -1.90 9.67
CA LYS A 94 13.13 -2.89 10.26
C LYS A 94 13.54 -2.52 11.68
N LEU A 95 13.78 -1.24 11.93
CA LEU A 95 14.10 -0.75 13.26
C LEU A 95 12.93 -0.92 14.22
N GLU A 96 11.72 -0.63 13.76
CA GLU A 96 10.51 -0.78 14.57
C GLU A 96 10.30 -2.23 15.01
N LEU A 97 10.66 -3.18 14.16
CA LEU A 97 10.49 -4.60 14.39
C LEU A 97 11.75 -5.28 14.94
N ASN A 98 12.82 -4.53 15.16
CA ASN A 98 14.12 -5.05 15.64
C ASN A 98 14.72 -6.10 14.69
N LEU A 99 14.62 -5.84 13.41
CA LEU A 99 15.21 -6.73 12.40
C LEU A 99 16.58 -6.27 11.93
#